data_a0ad7170cb065161345564a0a0a4fbd1
#
_entry.id   a0ad7170cb065161345564a0a0a4fbd1
#
_cell.length_a   1.000
_cell.length_b   1.000
_cell.length_c   1.000
_cell.angle_alpha   90.00
_cell.angle_beta   90.00
_cell.angle_gamma   90.00
#
_symmetry.space_group_name_H-M   'P 1'
#
loop_
_entity.id
_entity.type
_entity.pdbx_description
1 polymer ?
#
loop_
_entity_poly.entity_id
_entity_poly.type
_entity_poly.pdbx_seq_one_letter_code
_entity_poly.pdbx_strand_id
1 'polypeptide(L)'
;KSQIDGIRRAVIDKLKAIPGAGNVSANVYSKIVSHSVQRGVKLIPQVKNIIAVASGKGGVGKSTTAVNLALALAAEGANVGLLDADIYGPSQPQMLGITDKPESRDGKTLEPMQAYGLQAMSIGFLIDPETPMVWRGPMVTQALQQLLGDTQWHDVDYLVIDLPPGTGDIQLTLAQQVPVTGAVIVTTPQDIALLDARKGLKMFEKVGIPILGIVENMSIHICSKCGHEEHIFGSGGGERMCQDYEVEFLGALPLDIAIREQTDSGKPTVAADPDGRI
;
A
#
# COMPACT_ATOMS: atom_id res chain seq x y z
N LYS A 1 8.96 3.03 -14.63
CA LYS A 1 8.57 3.36 -16.03
C LYS A 1 8.79 4.85 -16.31
N SER A 2 8.35 5.75 -15.44
CA SER A 2 8.48 7.21 -15.58
C SER A 2 9.92 7.70 -15.82
N GLN A 3 10.92 7.05 -15.22
CA GLN A 3 12.34 7.45 -15.34
C GLN A 3 13.09 6.81 -16.50
N ILE A 4 12.54 5.81 -17.18
CA ILE A 4 13.25 5.04 -18.23
C ILE A 4 13.75 5.93 -19.35
N ASP A 5 12.92 6.84 -19.83
CA ASP A 5 13.29 7.74 -20.94
C ASP A 5 14.33 8.79 -20.52
N GLY A 6 14.28 9.28 -19.29
CA GLY A 6 15.28 10.19 -18.73
C GLY A 6 16.66 9.51 -18.62
N ILE A 7 16.69 8.29 -18.08
CA ILE A 7 17.90 7.48 -17.97
C ILE A 7 18.45 7.15 -19.37
N ARG A 8 17.59 6.75 -20.30
CA ARG A 8 17.98 6.44 -21.69
C ARG A 8 18.65 7.63 -22.35
N ARG A 9 18.07 8.83 -22.27
CA ARG A 9 18.65 10.06 -22.82
C ARG A 9 20.01 10.37 -22.18
N ALA A 10 20.09 10.35 -20.84
CA ALA A 10 21.32 10.63 -20.13
C ALA A 10 22.47 9.67 -20.50
N VAL A 11 22.16 8.38 -20.69
CA VAL A 11 23.14 7.37 -21.14
C VAL A 11 23.60 7.66 -22.58
N ILE A 12 22.67 7.91 -23.51
CA ILE A 12 22.98 8.22 -24.91
C ILE A 12 23.84 9.48 -25.01
N ASP A 13 23.51 10.53 -24.29
CA ASP A 13 24.23 11.80 -24.31
C ASP A 13 25.67 11.65 -23.81
N LYS A 14 25.85 10.90 -22.72
CA LYS A 14 27.20 10.59 -22.19
C LYS A 14 28.04 9.77 -23.16
N LEU A 15 27.43 8.78 -23.82
CA LEU A 15 28.14 7.93 -24.79
C LEU A 15 28.51 8.69 -26.07
N LYS A 16 27.63 9.56 -26.59
CA LYS A 16 27.89 10.42 -27.74
C LYS A 16 29.00 11.44 -27.52
N ALA A 17 29.22 11.83 -26.24
CA ALA A 17 30.31 12.76 -25.88
C ALA A 17 31.71 12.10 -25.96
N ILE A 18 31.81 10.80 -26.13
CA ILE A 18 33.10 10.09 -26.25
C ILE A 18 33.64 10.27 -27.68
N PRO A 19 34.87 10.77 -27.85
CA PRO A 19 35.47 10.92 -29.17
C PRO A 19 35.51 9.59 -29.91
N GLY A 20 35.01 9.56 -31.16
CA GLY A 20 34.93 8.36 -31.98
C GLY A 20 33.70 7.49 -31.76
N ALA A 21 32.76 7.88 -30.89
CA ALA A 21 31.50 7.20 -30.77
C ALA A 21 30.68 7.38 -32.06
N GLY A 22 30.26 6.27 -32.66
CA GLY A 22 29.35 6.25 -33.81
C GLY A 22 27.88 6.42 -33.41
N ASN A 23 26.96 5.74 -34.11
CA ASN A 23 25.57 5.69 -33.73
C ASN A 23 25.36 4.97 -32.39
N VAL A 24 24.80 5.67 -31.41
CA VAL A 24 24.57 5.14 -30.06
C VAL A 24 23.09 4.92 -29.87
N SER A 25 22.72 3.73 -29.43
CA SER A 25 21.39 3.39 -28.92
C SER A 25 21.51 2.78 -27.53
N ALA A 26 20.52 3.03 -26.67
CA ALA A 26 20.44 2.42 -25.32
C ALA A 26 19.06 1.81 -25.13
N ASN A 27 19.04 0.55 -24.68
CA ASN A 27 17.81 -0.11 -24.23
C ASN A 27 17.82 -0.16 -22.70
N VAL A 28 16.88 0.54 -22.08
CA VAL A 28 16.73 0.62 -20.62
C VAL A 28 15.45 -0.09 -20.23
N TYR A 29 15.55 -1.04 -19.32
CA TYR A 29 14.42 -1.77 -18.77
C TYR A 29 14.58 -1.92 -17.26
N SER A 30 13.46 -2.02 -16.54
CA SER A 30 13.47 -2.38 -15.13
C SER A 30 13.06 -3.84 -14.94
N LYS A 31 13.69 -4.49 -13.97
CA LYS A 31 13.34 -5.85 -13.55
C LYS A 31 13.09 -5.85 -12.06
N ILE A 32 11.85 -6.16 -11.66
CA ILE A 32 11.48 -6.31 -10.26
C ILE A 32 11.95 -7.70 -9.81
N VAL A 33 12.76 -7.71 -8.76
CA VAL A 33 13.29 -8.94 -8.15
C VAL A 33 12.64 -9.17 -6.81
N SER A 34 12.59 -10.43 -6.35
CA SER A 34 12.15 -10.76 -5.00
C SER A 34 13.21 -10.36 -3.99
N HIS A 35 12.80 -9.74 -2.91
CA HIS A 35 13.65 -9.39 -1.79
C HIS A 35 13.61 -10.47 -0.70
N SER A 36 14.57 -10.42 0.22
CA SER A 36 14.60 -11.31 1.36
C SER A 36 13.45 -11.01 2.32
N VAL A 37 12.89 -12.06 2.90
CA VAL A 37 11.86 -11.99 3.94
C VAL A 37 12.35 -12.72 5.20
N GLN A 38 11.56 -12.68 6.27
CA GLN A 38 11.89 -13.35 7.54
C GLN A 38 12.17 -14.84 7.34
N ARG A 39 13.13 -15.38 8.06
CA ARG A 39 13.46 -16.82 8.01
C ARG A 39 12.30 -17.66 8.52
N GLY A 40 11.99 -18.74 7.80
CA GLY A 40 10.98 -19.73 8.21
C GLY A 40 9.54 -19.38 7.85
N VAL A 41 9.28 -18.25 7.18
CA VAL A 41 7.96 -17.91 6.68
C VAL A 41 7.79 -18.47 5.26
N LYS A 42 6.65 -19.11 5.00
CA LYS A 42 6.34 -19.69 3.69
C LYS A 42 6.02 -18.57 2.68
N LEU A 43 6.71 -18.59 1.55
CA LEU A 43 6.44 -17.64 0.45
C LEU A 43 5.06 -17.89 -0.15
N ILE A 44 4.44 -16.83 -0.63
CA ILE A 44 3.18 -16.90 -1.38
C ILE A 44 3.50 -17.18 -2.84
N PRO A 45 2.92 -18.24 -3.43
CA PRO A 45 3.13 -18.53 -4.85
C PRO A 45 2.76 -17.34 -5.74
N GLN A 46 3.53 -17.09 -6.79
CA GLN A 46 3.29 -16.03 -7.77
C GLN A 46 3.35 -14.59 -7.21
N VAL A 47 3.88 -14.38 -5.99
CA VAL A 47 4.08 -13.05 -5.40
C VAL A 47 5.56 -12.84 -5.10
N LYS A 48 6.16 -11.78 -5.67
CA LYS A 48 7.59 -11.48 -5.51
C LYS A 48 7.89 -10.72 -4.23
N ASN A 49 7.09 -9.70 -3.94
CA ASN A 49 7.30 -8.83 -2.78
C ASN A 49 5.97 -8.49 -2.10
N ILE A 50 5.99 -8.36 -0.79
CA ILE A 50 4.81 -7.98 0.01
C ILE A 50 5.11 -6.71 0.78
N ILE A 51 4.29 -5.68 0.58
CA ILE A 51 4.36 -4.40 1.29
C ILE A 51 3.18 -4.34 2.25
N ALA A 52 3.45 -4.29 3.55
CA ALA A 52 2.43 -4.08 4.56
C ALA A 52 2.17 -2.59 4.76
N VAL A 53 0.92 -2.14 4.66
CA VAL A 53 0.50 -0.78 5.02
C VAL A 53 -0.19 -0.83 6.37
N ALA A 54 0.38 -0.15 7.33
CA ALA A 54 -0.03 -0.20 8.74
C ALA A 54 -0.27 1.19 9.32
N SER A 55 -1.05 1.23 10.38
CA SER A 55 -1.24 2.45 11.17
C SER A 55 -1.40 2.11 12.64
N GLY A 56 -0.95 3.00 13.52
CA GLY A 56 -1.09 2.83 14.97
C GLY A 56 -2.54 2.95 15.46
N LYS A 57 -3.42 3.62 14.71
CA LYS A 57 -4.84 3.78 15.02
C LYS A 57 -5.69 3.87 13.77
N GLY A 58 -7.02 3.73 13.91
CA GLY A 58 -7.99 3.93 12.85
C GLY A 58 -8.18 5.41 12.47
N GLY A 59 -8.71 5.67 11.28
CA GLY A 59 -9.08 7.01 10.83
C GLY A 59 -7.93 7.88 10.29
N VAL A 60 -6.72 7.36 10.14
CA VAL A 60 -5.56 8.10 9.59
C VAL A 60 -5.46 8.03 8.07
N GLY A 61 -6.37 7.35 7.39
CA GLY A 61 -6.36 7.19 5.93
C GLY A 61 -5.45 6.07 5.43
N LYS A 62 -5.17 5.05 6.25
CA LYS A 62 -4.36 3.88 5.92
C LYS A 62 -4.84 3.20 4.63
N SER A 63 -6.12 2.85 4.55
CA SER A 63 -6.69 2.11 3.41
C SER A 63 -6.69 2.94 2.13
N THR A 64 -6.97 4.25 2.23
CA THR A 64 -6.83 5.20 1.10
C THR A 64 -5.39 5.27 0.61
N THR A 65 -4.42 5.31 1.54
CA THR A 65 -3.00 5.28 1.18
C THR A 65 -2.62 3.95 0.53
N ALA A 66 -3.11 2.82 1.05
CA ALA A 66 -2.82 1.48 0.52
C ALA A 66 -3.29 1.31 -0.94
N VAL A 67 -4.54 1.68 -1.24
CA VAL A 67 -5.07 1.56 -2.61
C VAL A 67 -4.34 2.48 -3.59
N ASN A 68 -4.05 3.73 -3.20
CA ASN A 68 -3.35 4.67 -4.07
C ASN A 68 -1.87 4.28 -4.25
N LEU A 69 -1.20 3.72 -3.23
CA LEU A 69 0.13 3.14 -3.37
C LEU A 69 0.14 1.99 -4.38
N ALA A 70 -0.84 1.07 -4.28
CA ALA A 70 -0.97 -0.04 -5.22
C ALA A 70 -1.17 0.46 -6.65
N LEU A 71 -2.04 1.45 -6.86
CA LEU A 71 -2.30 2.06 -8.16
C LEU A 71 -1.07 2.80 -8.72
N ALA A 72 -0.33 3.50 -7.88
CA ALA A 72 0.90 4.19 -8.28
C ALA A 72 1.99 3.19 -8.73
N LEU A 73 2.15 2.09 -8.01
CA LEU A 73 3.07 1.01 -8.40
C LEU A 73 2.65 0.38 -9.74
N ALA A 74 1.35 0.18 -9.96
CA ALA A 74 0.82 -0.33 -11.24
C ALA A 74 1.05 0.67 -12.39
N ALA A 75 0.86 1.96 -12.15
CA ALA A 75 1.15 3.02 -13.13
C ALA A 75 2.63 3.04 -13.52
N GLU A 76 3.54 2.71 -12.60
CA GLU A 76 4.97 2.53 -12.89
C GLU A 76 5.29 1.22 -13.63
N GLY A 77 4.29 0.39 -13.90
CA GLY A 77 4.38 -0.81 -14.75
C GLY A 77 4.66 -2.11 -14.00
N ALA A 78 4.43 -2.15 -12.71
CA ALA A 78 4.43 -3.38 -11.93
C ALA A 78 3.08 -4.12 -12.03
N ASN A 79 3.09 -5.45 -11.91
CA ASN A 79 1.89 -6.23 -11.65
C ASN A 79 1.60 -6.19 -10.16
N VAL A 80 0.47 -5.62 -9.78
CA VAL A 80 0.19 -5.32 -8.37
C VAL A 80 -1.07 -6.02 -7.88
N GLY A 81 -0.95 -6.64 -6.70
CA GLY A 81 -2.06 -7.14 -5.90
C GLY A 81 -2.36 -6.23 -4.72
N LEU A 82 -3.61 -6.18 -4.31
CA LEU A 82 -4.09 -5.50 -3.10
C LEU A 82 -4.92 -6.46 -2.26
N LEU A 83 -4.46 -6.73 -1.04
CA LEU A 83 -5.21 -7.52 -0.05
C LEU A 83 -5.74 -6.61 1.04
N ASP A 84 -7.05 -6.54 1.20
CA ASP A 84 -7.70 -5.94 2.35
C ASP A 84 -7.72 -6.95 3.51
N ALA A 85 -6.87 -6.69 4.48
CA ALA A 85 -6.74 -7.50 5.69
C ALA A 85 -7.49 -6.91 6.90
N ASP A 86 -8.22 -5.80 6.71
CA ASP A 86 -9.06 -5.20 7.76
C ASP A 86 -10.44 -5.88 7.82
N ILE A 87 -10.47 -7.06 8.46
CA ILE A 87 -11.69 -7.87 8.57
C ILE A 87 -12.83 -7.15 9.32
N TYR A 88 -12.50 -6.25 10.23
CA TYR A 88 -13.51 -5.54 11.01
C TYR A 88 -14.20 -4.41 10.25
N GLY A 89 -13.50 -3.83 9.28
CA GLY A 89 -14.02 -2.74 8.47
C GLY A 89 -13.45 -2.78 7.05
N PRO A 90 -13.76 -3.85 6.27
CA PRO A 90 -13.22 -3.97 4.93
C PRO A 90 -13.72 -2.81 4.07
N SER A 91 -12.80 -2.06 3.49
CA SER A 91 -13.10 -0.84 2.75
C SER A 91 -12.68 -0.88 1.29
N GLN A 92 -11.78 -1.77 0.92
CA GLN A 92 -11.26 -1.85 -0.44
C GLN A 92 -12.30 -2.21 -1.51
N PRO A 93 -13.35 -3.04 -1.23
CA PRO A 93 -14.43 -3.26 -2.18
C PRO A 93 -15.10 -1.96 -2.64
N GLN A 94 -15.47 -1.11 -1.69
CA GLN A 94 -16.07 0.19 -1.99
C GLN A 94 -15.09 1.13 -2.69
N MET A 95 -13.85 1.22 -2.19
CA MET A 95 -12.83 2.10 -2.75
C MET A 95 -12.48 1.76 -4.21
N LEU A 96 -12.57 0.48 -4.58
CA LEU A 96 -12.33 -0.01 -5.95
C LEU A 96 -13.60 -0.08 -6.81
N GLY A 97 -14.78 0.21 -6.24
CA GLY A 97 -16.05 0.12 -6.94
C GLY A 97 -16.43 -1.30 -7.35
N ILE A 98 -15.98 -2.32 -6.60
CA ILE A 98 -16.24 -3.74 -6.89
C ILE A 98 -17.44 -4.20 -6.07
N THR A 99 -18.47 -4.70 -6.74
CA THR A 99 -19.70 -5.22 -6.13
C THR A 99 -19.86 -6.73 -6.32
N ASP A 100 -19.12 -7.31 -7.24
CA ASP A 100 -19.18 -8.73 -7.55
C ASP A 100 -18.42 -9.58 -6.51
N LYS A 101 -18.65 -10.89 -6.56
CA LYS A 101 -17.96 -11.86 -5.71
C LYS A 101 -16.88 -12.60 -6.50
N PRO A 102 -15.75 -12.98 -5.86
CA PRO A 102 -14.70 -13.74 -6.50
C PRO A 102 -15.20 -15.12 -6.91
N GLU A 103 -14.79 -15.56 -8.08
CA GLU A 103 -15.10 -16.90 -8.60
C GLU A 103 -14.17 -17.95 -8.01
N SER A 104 -14.67 -19.16 -7.85
CA SER A 104 -13.87 -20.35 -7.53
C SER A 104 -14.03 -21.38 -8.63
N ARG A 105 -12.93 -21.73 -9.30
CA ARG A 105 -12.97 -22.73 -10.39
C ARG A 105 -12.87 -24.15 -9.87
N ASP A 106 -12.21 -24.37 -8.77
CA ASP A 106 -11.92 -25.67 -8.16
C ASP A 106 -12.67 -25.92 -6.83
N GLY A 107 -13.47 -24.95 -6.39
CA GLY A 107 -14.19 -24.98 -5.12
C GLY A 107 -13.27 -24.82 -3.88
N LYS A 108 -11.97 -24.53 -4.08
CA LYS A 108 -10.98 -24.39 -3.00
C LYS A 108 -10.26 -23.06 -3.05
N THR A 109 -9.95 -22.58 -4.25
CA THR A 109 -9.22 -21.34 -4.46
C THR A 109 -10.13 -20.27 -5.06
N LEU A 110 -9.76 -19.01 -4.88
CA LEU A 110 -10.51 -17.84 -5.31
C LEU A 110 -9.71 -17.06 -6.36
N GLU A 111 -10.34 -16.72 -7.47
CA GLU A 111 -9.75 -15.78 -8.42
C GLU A 111 -9.81 -14.36 -7.86
N PRO A 112 -8.72 -13.59 -7.91
CA PRO A 112 -8.74 -12.22 -7.44
C PRO A 112 -9.63 -11.35 -8.34
N MET A 113 -10.33 -10.40 -7.73
CA MET A 113 -11.09 -9.39 -8.44
C MET A 113 -10.16 -8.45 -9.21
N GLN A 114 -10.65 -7.89 -10.31
CA GLN A 114 -9.85 -7.00 -11.16
C GLN A 114 -10.45 -5.59 -11.15
N ALA A 115 -9.65 -4.58 -10.79
CA ALA A 115 -10.02 -3.18 -10.90
C ALA A 115 -8.79 -2.31 -11.17
N TYR A 116 -8.89 -1.37 -12.11
CA TYR A 116 -7.83 -0.41 -12.44
C TYR A 116 -6.45 -1.03 -12.69
N GLY A 117 -6.39 -2.27 -13.19
CA GLY A 117 -5.14 -3.02 -13.41
C GLY A 117 -4.57 -3.66 -12.15
N LEU A 118 -5.28 -3.64 -11.04
CA LEU A 118 -4.93 -4.35 -9.80
C LEU A 118 -5.66 -5.69 -9.73
N GLN A 119 -5.01 -6.68 -9.10
CA GLN A 119 -5.64 -7.87 -8.57
C GLN A 119 -6.04 -7.60 -7.12
N ALA A 120 -7.31 -7.70 -6.75
CA ALA A 120 -7.77 -7.35 -5.42
C ALA A 120 -8.46 -8.52 -4.72
N MET A 121 -8.22 -8.67 -3.41
CA MET A 121 -8.94 -9.60 -2.55
C MET A 121 -9.30 -8.92 -1.22
N SER A 122 -10.49 -9.21 -0.73
CA SER A 122 -11.00 -8.72 0.55
C SER A 122 -12.01 -9.71 1.10
N ILE A 123 -12.08 -9.82 2.43
CA ILE A 123 -13.18 -10.53 3.08
C ILE A 123 -14.53 -9.88 2.74
N GLY A 124 -14.54 -8.57 2.48
CA GLY A 124 -15.74 -7.83 2.09
C GLY A 124 -16.37 -8.27 0.78
N PHE A 125 -15.66 -9.00 -0.09
CA PHE A 125 -16.25 -9.62 -1.29
C PHE A 125 -17.03 -10.90 -0.96
N LEU A 126 -16.75 -11.53 0.19
CA LEU A 126 -17.27 -12.85 0.54
C LEU A 126 -18.44 -12.77 1.53
N ILE A 127 -18.51 -11.70 2.32
CA ILE A 127 -19.54 -11.50 3.33
C ILE A 127 -20.54 -10.44 2.89
N ASP A 128 -21.77 -10.56 3.39
CA ASP A 128 -22.78 -9.53 3.23
C ASP A 128 -22.49 -8.38 4.23
N PRO A 129 -22.36 -7.12 3.76
CA PRO A 129 -22.10 -5.98 4.63
C PRO A 129 -23.12 -5.78 5.77
N GLU A 130 -24.36 -6.23 5.57
CA GLU A 130 -25.44 -6.11 6.55
C GLU A 130 -25.47 -7.27 7.57
N THR A 131 -24.68 -8.32 7.35
CA THR A 131 -24.62 -9.47 8.25
C THR A 131 -23.62 -9.22 9.38
N PRO A 132 -24.06 -9.08 10.64
CA PRO A 132 -23.15 -8.89 11.75
C PRO A 132 -22.33 -10.17 11.99
N MET A 133 -21.02 -10.09 11.78
CA MET A 133 -20.09 -11.17 12.05
C MET A 133 -19.35 -10.92 13.37
N VAL A 134 -19.38 -11.92 14.25
CA VAL A 134 -18.61 -11.86 15.50
C VAL A 134 -17.25 -12.50 15.30
N TRP A 135 -16.27 -11.68 14.93
CA TRP A 135 -14.91 -12.12 14.74
C TRP A 135 -14.14 -12.18 16.07
N ARG A 136 -13.51 -13.31 16.36
CA ARG A 136 -12.55 -13.47 17.46
C ARG A 136 -11.13 -13.53 16.90
N GLY A 137 -10.13 -13.04 17.63
CA GLY A 137 -8.75 -12.93 17.15
C GLY A 137 -8.20 -14.14 16.38
N PRO A 138 -8.28 -15.38 16.91
CA PRO A 138 -7.81 -16.57 16.17
C PRO A 138 -8.54 -16.82 14.86
N MET A 139 -9.85 -16.52 14.80
CA MET A 139 -10.65 -16.69 13.57
C MET A 139 -10.23 -15.65 12.50
N VAL A 140 -9.96 -14.42 12.93
CA VAL A 140 -9.45 -13.35 12.04
C VAL A 140 -8.15 -13.77 11.39
N THR A 141 -7.19 -14.22 12.17
CA THR A 141 -5.89 -14.65 11.67
C THR A 141 -6.01 -15.80 10.67
N GLN A 142 -6.84 -16.80 10.99
CA GLN A 142 -7.09 -17.94 10.10
C GLN A 142 -7.75 -17.50 8.79
N ALA A 143 -8.77 -16.66 8.84
CA ALA A 143 -9.46 -16.15 7.66
C ALA A 143 -8.51 -15.34 6.75
N LEU A 144 -7.63 -14.52 7.33
CA LEU A 144 -6.64 -13.77 6.56
C LEU A 144 -5.58 -14.66 5.92
N GLN A 145 -5.13 -15.71 6.63
CA GLN A 145 -4.23 -16.71 6.05
C GLN A 145 -4.86 -17.45 4.89
N GLN A 146 -6.13 -17.81 5.01
CA GLN A 146 -6.90 -18.43 3.92
C GLN A 146 -7.05 -17.47 2.75
N LEU A 147 -7.48 -16.24 2.97
CA LEU A 147 -7.59 -15.24 1.91
C LEU A 147 -6.26 -15.02 1.18
N LEU A 148 -5.15 -14.97 1.92
CA LEU A 148 -3.83 -14.78 1.33
C LEU A 148 -3.36 -16.03 0.55
N GLY A 149 -3.59 -17.23 1.10
CA GLY A 149 -3.11 -18.50 0.55
C GLY A 149 -4.01 -19.11 -0.50
N ASP A 150 -5.32 -18.93 -0.38
CA ASP A 150 -6.32 -19.50 -1.28
C ASP A 150 -6.64 -18.58 -2.47
N THR A 151 -6.18 -17.33 -2.44
CA THR A 151 -6.25 -16.43 -3.61
C THR A 151 -5.22 -16.83 -4.66
N GLN A 152 -5.67 -17.02 -5.88
CA GLN A 152 -4.82 -17.32 -7.04
C GLN A 152 -4.20 -16.04 -7.60
N TRP A 153 -3.14 -15.55 -6.96
CA TRP A 153 -2.38 -14.42 -7.47
C TRP A 153 -1.66 -14.77 -8.77
N HIS A 154 -1.67 -13.87 -9.76
CA HIS A 154 -1.08 -14.09 -11.08
C HIS A 154 0.10 -13.15 -11.32
N ASP A 155 1.32 -13.68 -11.25
CA ASP A 155 2.60 -12.97 -11.52
C ASP A 155 2.70 -11.58 -10.86
N VAL A 156 2.40 -11.52 -9.56
CA VAL A 156 2.37 -10.28 -8.78
C VAL A 156 3.79 -9.85 -8.40
N ASP A 157 4.19 -8.67 -8.83
CA ASP A 157 5.46 -8.05 -8.45
C ASP A 157 5.43 -7.51 -7.02
N TYR A 158 4.33 -6.84 -6.66
CA TYR A 158 4.06 -6.30 -5.34
C TYR A 158 2.65 -6.61 -4.90
N LEU A 159 2.51 -7.29 -3.76
CA LEU A 159 1.25 -7.42 -3.05
C LEU A 159 1.21 -6.39 -1.92
N VAL A 160 0.35 -5.40 -2.03
CA VAL A 160 0.09 -4.42 -0.97
C VAL A 160 -0.95 -5.01 -0.03
N ILE A 161 -0.64 -5.09 1.26
CA ILE A 161 -1.57 -5.57 2.29
C ILE A 161 -2.00 -4.40 3.15
N ASP A 162 -3.28 -4.07 3.10
CA ASP A 162 -3.93 -3.10 3.97
C ASP A 162 -4.25 -3.77 5.31
N LEU A 163 -3.38 -3.59 6.32
CA LEU A 163 -3.50 -4.24 7.62
C LEU A 163 -4.62 -3.63 8.47
N PRO A 164 -5.21 -4.37 9.42
CA PRO A 164 -6.11 -3.78 10.42
C PRO A 164 -5.40 -2.64 11.17
N PRO A 165 -6.13 -1.61 11.65
CA PRO A 165 -5.52 -0.55 12.44
C PRO A 165 -5.08 -1.02 13.83
N GLY A 166 -4.10 -0.34 14.40
CA GLY A 166 -3.61 -0.60 15.76
C GLY A 166 -2.27 -1.36 15.81
N THR A 167 -1.90 -1.83 16.99
CA THR A 167 -0.63 -2.51 17.27
C THR A 167 -0.85 -3.77 18.12
N GLY A 168 -2.02 -4.39 17.99
CA GLY A 168 -2.43 -5.55 18.77
C GLY A 168 -1.93 -6.90 18.24
N ASP A 169 -2.38 -7.96 18.88
CA ASP A 169 -1.94 -9.34 18.58
C ASP A 169 -2.22 -9.78 17.15
N ILE A 170 -3.28 -9.26 16.52
CA ILE A 170 -3.64 -9.61 15.14
C ILE A 170 -2.57 -9.10 14.16
N GLN A 171 -2.18 -7.82 14.28
CA GLN A 171 -1.13 -7.23 13.45
C GLN A 171 0.21 -7.93 13.66
N LEU A 172 0.55 -8.20 14.92
CA LEU A 172 1.79 -8.91 15.27
C LEU A 172 1.80 -10.32 14.67
N THR A 173 0.70 -11.07 14.79
CA THR A 173 0.57 -12.42 14.26
C THR A 173 0.66 -12.42 12.73
N LEU A 174 -0.03 -11.50 12.06
CA LEU A 174 0.05 -11.34 10.60
C LEU A 174 1.47 -11.01 10.17
N ALA A 175 2.12 -10.07 10.84
CA ALA A 175 3.50 -9.68 10.55
C ALA A 175 4.49 -10.85 10.72
N GLN A 176 4.22 -11.80 11.62
CA GLN A 176 5.06 -12.97 11.81
C GLN A 176 4.79 -14.12 10.83
N GLN A 177 3.59 -14.21 10.29
CA GLN A 177 3.16 -15.35 9.46
C GLN A 177 3.14 -15.04 7.96
N VAL A 178 3.09 -13.76 7.59
CA VAL A 178 3.13 -13.30 6.20
C VAL A 178 4.57 -12.96 5.81
N PRO A 179 5.07 -13.37 4.62
CA PRO A 179 6.43 -13.08 4.17
C PRO A 179 6.55 -11.61 3.73
N VAL A 180 6.45 -10.68 4.69
CA VAL A 180 6.48 -9.23 4.46
C VAL A 180 7.90 -8.79 4.09
N THR A 181 8.04 -8.14 2.93
CA THR A 181 9.32 -7.56 2.48
C THR A 181 9.64 -6.25 3.21
N GLY A 182 8.62 -5.46 3.53
CA GLY A 182 8.76 -4.23 4.29
C GLY A 182 7.40 -3.60 4.62
N ALA A 183 7.40 -2.68 5.57
CA ALA A 183 6.20 -1.99 6.04
C ALA A 183 6.23 -0.48 5.78
N VAL A 184 5.10 0.08 5.38
CA VAL A 184 4.83 1.51 5.31
C VAL A 184 3.92 1.87 6.49
N ILE A 185 4.31 2.88 7.26
CA ILE A 185 3.53 3.37 8.40
C ILE A 185 2.77 4.63 7.98
N VAL A 186 1.46 4.62 8.12
CA VAL A 186 0.61 5.80 7.85
C VAL A 186 0.20 6.43 9.17
N THR A 187 0.43 7.72 9.29
CA THR A 187 0.06 8.53 10.46
C THR A 187 -0.50 9.88 10.03
N THR A 188 -0.96 10.65 10.99
CA THR A 188 -1.33 12.07 10.84
C THR A 188 -0.44 12.92 11.77
N PRO A 189 -0.32 14.25 11.57
CA PRO A 189 0.62 15.08 12.31
C PRO A 189 0.38 15.19 13.82
N GLN A 190 -0.83 14.82 14.31
CA GLN A 190 -1.17 14.95 15.73
C GLN A 190 -0.29 14.07 16.62
N ASP A 191 0.14 14.59 17.76
CA ASP A 191 0.99 13.88 18.72
C ASP A 191 0.39 12.52 19.17
N ILE A 192 -0.93 12.47 19.39
CA ILE A 192 -1.61 11.21 19.76
C ILE A 192 -1.48 10.16 18.65
N ALA A 193 -1.58 10.56 17.37
CA ALA A 193 -1.41 9.63 16.25
C ALA A 193 0.03 9.15 16.13
N LEU A 194 1.00 10.05 16.37
CA LEU A 194 2.43 9.73 16.35
C LEU A 194 2.83 8.78 17.48
N LEU A 195 2.23 8.91 18.67
CA LEU A 195 2.46 7.96 19.77
C LEU A 195 2.08 6.53 19.38
N ASP A 196 0.95 6.36 18.68
CA ASP A 196 0.51 5.04 18.23
C ASP A 196 1.31 4.55 17.01
N ALA A 197 1.69 5.45 16.10
CA ALA A 197 2.57 5.11 14.98
C ALA A 197 3.95 4.61 15.46
N ARG A 198 4.52 5.21 16.52
CA ARG A 198 5.76 4.73 17.16
C ARG A 198 5.64 3.31 17.68
N LYS A 199 4.49 2.95 18.29
CA LYS A 199 4.23 1.56 18.73
C LYS A 199 4.20 0.59 17.54
N GLY A 200 3.55 1.01 16.43
CA GLY A 200 3.51 0.23 15.19
C GLY A 200 4.90 -0.01 14.61
N LEU A 201 5.73 1.04 14.53
CA LEU A 201 7.11 0.94 14.08
C LEU A 201 7.90 -0.06 14.94
N LYS A 202 7.85 0.08 16.28
CA LYS A 202 8.53 -0.83 17.20
C LYS A 202 8.03 -2.28 17.11
N MET A 203 6.77 -2.50 16.79
CA MET A 203 6.23 -3.83 16.56
C MET A 203 6.90 -4.49 15.35
N PHE A 204 7.03 -3.79 14.21
CA PHE A 204 7.68 -4.33 13.02
C PHE A 204 9.17 -4.56 13.22
N GLU A 205 9.88 -3.66 13.89
CA GLU A 205 11.29 -3.85 14.28
C GLU A 205 11.46 -5.14 15.09
N LYS A 206 10.58 -5.37 16.08
CA LYS A 206 10.64 -6.54 16.96
C LYS A 206 10.50 -7.88 16.21
N VAL A 207 9.77 -7.90 15.09
CA VAL A 207 9.59 -9.09 14.26
C VAL A 207 10.53 -9.13 13.06
N GLY A 208 11.48 -8.18 12.98
CA GLY A 208 12.51 -8.15 11.95
C GLY A 208 12.00 -7.76 10.55
N ILE A 209 10.90 -7.01 10.47
CA ILE A 209 10.38 -6.45 9.22
C ILE A 209 10.93 -5.03 9.06
N PRO A 210 11.66 -4.74 7.96
CA PRO A 210 12.17 -3.40 7.71
C PRO A 210 11.03 -2.40 7.49
N ILE A 211 11.21 -1.18 8.02
CA ILE A 211 10.32 -0.06 7.75
C ILE A 211 10.80 0.61 6.45
N LEU A 212 9.95 0.60 5.42
CA LEU A 212 10.22 1.27 4.14
C LEU A 212 10.11 2.78 4.28
N GLY A 213 9.29 3.25 5.20
CA GLY A 213 9.14 4.65 5.53
C GLY A 213 7.79 5.01 6.13
N ILE A 214 7.61 6.30 6.38
CA ILE A 214 6.41 6.89 6.98
C ILE A 214 5.73 7.81 5.98
N VAL A 215 4.40 7.71 5.89
CA VAL A 215 3.52 8.66 5.19
C VAL A 215 2.77 9.48 6.22
N GLU A 216 2.92 10.81 6.16
CA GLU A 216 2.12 11.75 6.96
C GLU A 216 0.89 12.17 6.16
N ASN A 217 -0.25 11.57 6.46
CA ASN A 217 -1.51 11.91 5.82
C ASN A 217 -2.21 13.07 6.54
N MET A 218 -3.09 13.78 5.83
CA MET A 218 -3.81 14.96 6.33
C MET A 218 -2.85 16.06 6.85
N SER A 219 -1.70 16.19 6.21
CA SER A 219 -0.63 17.10 6.61
C SER A 219 -0.98 18.57 6.37
N ILE A 220 -1.68 18.85 5.28
CA ILE A 220 -2.09 20.20 4.89
C ILE A 220 -3.50 20.17 4.29
N HIS A 221 -4.28 21.18 4.58
CA HIS A 221 -5.54 21.47 3.90
C HIS A 221 -5.39 22.72 3.04
N ILE A 222 -5.78 22.62 1.77
CA ILE A 222 -5.82 23.75 0.84
C ILE A 222 -7.29 24.09 0.59
N CYS A 223 -7.69 25.29 0.99
CA CYS A 223 -9.07 25.75 0.82
C CYS A 223 -9.42 25.84 -0.67
N SER A 224 -10.41 25.09 -1.13
CA SER A 224 -10.86 25.05 -2.52
C SER A 224 -11.43 26.39 -3.04
N LYS A 225 -11.80 27.33 -2.12
CA LYS A 225 -12.37 28.64 -2.49
C LYS A 225 -11.34 29.75 -2.61
N CYS A 226 -10.30 29.76 -1.77
CA CYS A 226 -9.34 30.87 -1.72
C CYS A 226 -7.87 30.45 -1.79
N GLY A 227 -7.58 29.13 -1.82
CA GLY A 227 -6.21 28.60 -1.89
C GLY A 227 -5.42 28.79 -0.58
N HIS A 228 -6.07 29.21 0.52
CA HIS A 228 -5.39 29.30 1.82
C HIS A 228 -4.94 27.93 2.29
N GLU A 229 -3.67 27.84 2.69
CA GLU A 229 -3.06 26.63 3.22
C GLU A 229 -3.14 26.62 4.74
N GLU A 230 -3.61 25.54 5.32
CA GLU A 230 -3.80 25.41 6.76
C GLU A 230 -3.38 24.01 7.23
N HIS A 231 -2.59 23.98 8.32
CA HIS A 231 -2.19 22.73 8.98
C HIS A 231 -3.17 22.40 10.12
N ILE A 232 -4.36 21.92 9.77
CA ILE A 232 -5.46 21.65 10.72
C ILE A 232 -5.04 20.72 11.85
N PHE A 233 -4.20 19.73 11.55
CA PHE A 233 -3.72 18.73 12.51
C PHE A 233 -2.28 18.93 12.98
N GLY A 234 -1.68 20.09 12.70
CA GLY A 234 -0.27 20.35 12.93
C GLY A 234 0.60 19.99 11.72
N SER A 235 1.91 20.09 11.85
CA SER A 235 2.84 19.86 10.74
C SER A 235 4.13 19.20 11.18
N GLY A 236 4.74 18.41 10.26
CA GLY A 236 6.09 17.86 10.39
C GLY A 236 6.27 16.84 11.51
N GLY A 237 5.18 16.28 12.05
CA GLY A 237 5.25 15.23 13.07
C GLY A 237 5.83 13.92 12.54
N GLY A 238 5.40 13.53 11.34
CA GLY A 238 5.93 12.35 10.64
C GLY A 238 7.39 12.49 10.28
N GLU A 239 7.79 13.67 9.80
CA GLU A 239 9.19 13.94 9.45
C GLU A 239 10.10 13.89 10.69
N ARG A 240 9.71 14.51 11.81
CA ARG A 240 10.44 14.39 13.08
C ARG A 240 10.54 12.93 13.54
N MET A 241 9.47 12.17 13.42
CA MET A 241 9.48 10.74 13.74
C MET A 241 10.47 9.97 12.85
N CYS A 242 10.57 10.31 11.56
CA CYS A 242 11.54 9.70 10.65
C CYS A 242 12.98 9.99 11.09
N GLN A 243 13.28 11.22 11.53
CA GLN A 243 14.60 11.58 12.06
C GLN A 243 14.93 10.85 13.36
N ASP A 244 13.96 10.74 14.29
CA ASP A 244 14.13 10.04 15.58
C ASP A 244 14.42 8.54 15.43
N TYR A 245 13.89 7.92 14.38
CA TYR A 245 13.96 6.45 14.17
C TYR A 245 14.83 6.06 12.96
N GLU A 246 15.49 7.02 12.31
CA GLU A 246 16.36 6.78 11.14
C GLU A 246 15.65 6.01 10.02
N VAL A 247 14.39 6.36 9.74
CA VAL A 247 13.58 5.78 8.67
C VAL A 247 13.23 6.84 7.61
N GLU A 248 12.92 6.41 6.39
CA GLU A 248 12.59 7.31 5.30
C GLU A 248 11.25 8.03 5.51
N PHE A 249 11.19 9.32 5.18
CA PHE A 249 9.96 10.06 5.04
C PHE A 249 9.47 9.94 3.59
N LEU A 250 8.42 9.15 3.37
CA LEU A 250 7.90 8.87 2.02
C LEU A 250 7.12 10.06 1.46
N GLY A 251 6.62 10.93 2.31
CA GLY A 251 5.93 12.14 1.90
C GLY A 251 4.73 12.49 2.77
N ALA A 252 4.18 13.68 2.46
CA ALA A 252 2.99 14.23 3.09
C ALA A 252 1.83 14.22 2.08
N LEU A 253 0.66 13.77 2.51
CA LEU A 253 -0.57 13.77 1.72
C LEU A 253 -1.54 14.82 2.29
N PRO A 254 -2.29 15.51 1.44
CA PRO A 254 -3.22 16.55 1.88
C PRO A 254 -4.51 15.98 2.47
N LEU A 255 -5.18 16.80 3.28
CA LEU A 255 -6.58 16.64 3.62
C LEU A 255 -7.40 17.34 2.55
N ASP A 256 -7.91 16.59 1.58
CA ASP A 256 -8.63 17.12 0.43
C ASP A 256 -9.99 16.45 0.25
N ILE A 257 -10.99 17.25 -0.10
CA ILE A 257 -12.36 16.78 -0.35
C ILE A 257 -12.39 15.84 -1.57
N ALA A 258 -11.59 16.14 -2.59
CA ALA A 258 -11.54 15.32 -3.81
C ALA A 258 -11.08 13.89 -3.51
N ILE A 259 -10.09 13.70 -2.63
CA ILE A 259 -9.64 12.36 -2.21
C ILE A 259 -10.82 11.56 -1.63
N ARG A 260 -11.60 12.19 -0.73
CA ARG A 260 -12.77 11.54 -0.14
C ARG A 260 -13.84 11.20 -1.17
N GLU A 261 -14.23 12.18 -2.00
CA GLU A 261 -15.28 12.00 -3.00
C GLU A 261 -14.93 10.94 -4.04
N GLN A 262 -13.69 10.95 -4.51
CA GLN A 262 -13.16 9.96 -5.44
C GLN A 262 -13.15 8.56 -4.81
N THR A 263 -12.64 8.44 -3.60
CA THR A 263 -12.58 7.17 -2.86
C THR A 263 -13.98 6.62 -2.58
N ASP A 264 -14.91 7.46 -2.10
CA ASP A 264 -16.30 7.07 -1.80
C ASP A 264 -17.06 6.65 -3.06
N SER A 265 -16.71 7.21 -4.22
CA SER A 265 -17.33 6.86 -5.52
C SER A 265 -16.74 5.60 -6.18
N GLY A 266 -15.80 4.92 -5.54
CA GLY A 266 -15.15 3.72 -6.09
C GLY A 266 -14.12 4.01 -7.18
N LYS A 267 -13.58 5.22 -7.22
CA LYS A 267 -12.55 5.64 -8.16
C LYS A 267 -11.41 6.36 -7.42
N PRO A 268 -10.46 5.63 -6.84
CA PRO A 268 -9.37 6.20 -6.04
C PRO A 268 -8.58 7.28 -6.79
N THR A 269 -7.95 8.19 -6.06
CA THR A 269 -7.33 9.42 -6.59
C THR A 269 -6.36 9.15 -7.75
N VAL A 270 -5.45 8.19 -7.62
CA VAL A 270 -4.50 7.84 -8.71
C VAL A 270 -5.21 7.34 -9.96
N ALA A 271 -6.35 6.65 -9.83
CA ALA A 271 -7.15 6.21 -10.97
C ALA A 271 -8.03 7.34 -11.54
N ALA A 272 -8.46 8.28 -10.68
CA ALA A 272 -9.30 9.40 -11.07
C ALA A 272 -8.51 10.51 -11.79
N ASP A 273 -7.30 10.78 -11.30
CA ASP A 273 -6.39 11.83 -11.83
C ASP A 273 -4.94 11.32 -11.80
N PRO A 274 -4.54 10.50 -12.80
CA PRO A 274 -3.21 9.90 -12.85
C PRO A 274 -2.05 10.90 -12.93
N ASP A 275 -2.32 12.10 -13.44
CA ASP A 275 -1.34 13.19 -13.59
C ASP A 275 -1.51 14.27 -12.51
N GLY A 276 -2.38 14.03 -11.54
CA GLY A 276 -2.68 14.93 -10.44
C GLY A 276 -1.46 15.23 -9.55
N ARG A 277 -1.60 16.27 -8.74
CA ARG A 277 -0.56 16.68 -7.78
C ARG A 277 -0.65 15.94 -6.44
N ILE A 278 -1.67 15.12 -6.26
CA ILE A 278 -1.98 14.41 -5.02
C ILE A 278 -1.47 12.97 -5.14
#